data_11f0d6a071a6e9b5b99004d362999fd6
#
_entry.id   11f0d6a071a6e9b5b99004d362999fd6
#
_cell.length_a   1.000
_cell.length_b   1.000
_cell.length_c   1.000
_cell.angle_alpha   90.00
_cell.angle_beta   90.00
_cell.angle_gamma   90.00
#
_symmetry.space_group_name_H-M   'P 1'
#
loop_
_entity.id
_entity.type
_entity.pdbx_description
1 polymer ?
#
loop_
_entity_poly.entity_id
_entity_poly.type
_entity_poly.pdbx_seq_one_letter_code
_entity_poly.pdbx_strand_id
1 'polypeptide(L)'
;MRSFIRQLVSRPAPDEQEPSYKKLDSRLIRSTRYDLRSQRLYIRFLDGRETVYCRVSPYAYNAFLNADSFSDHFYSFIHMRYLNYPVM
;
A
#
# COMPACT_ATOMS: atom_id res chain seq x y z
N MET A 1 -16.49 14.32 -29.93
CA MET A 1 -16.40 14.14 -29.49
C MET A 1 -16.38 13.81 -28.74
N ARG A 2 -16.35 13.67 -28.26
CA ARG A 2 -16.50 13.31 -27.46
C ARG A 2 -16.00 12.56 -26.80
N SER A 3 -15.43 12.08 -26.74
CA SER A 3 -14.94 11.14 -26.05
C SER A 3 -14.15 11.60 -24.99
N PHE A 4 -13.39 12.37 -25.14
CA PHE A 4 -12.65 12.79 -24.15
C PHE A 4 -13.41 13.31 -23.09
N ILE A 5 -14.45 13.58 -23.39
CA ILE A 5 -15.22 14.03 -22.45
C ILE A 5 -15.52 13.10 -21.49
N ARG A 6 -15.77 12.00 -21.90
CA ARG A 6 -16.19 11.07 -21.07
C ARG A 6 -15.23 10.76 -20.12
N GLN A 7 -14.07 10.75 -20.41
CA GLN A 7 -13.25 10.31 -19.51
C GLN A 7 -13.09 11.25 -18.45
N LEU A 8 -13.28 12.40 -18.72
CA LEU A 8 -13.11 13.21 -17.72
C LEU A 8 -14.15 13.21 -16.79
N VAL A 9 -15.24 12.87 -17.22
CA VAL A 9 -16.32 12.92 -16.39
C VAL A 9 -16.30 11.80 -15.51
N SER A 10 -15.66 10.76 -15.82
CA SER A 10 -15.69 9.65 -15.03
C SER A 10 -14.76 9.85 -13.90
N ARG A 11 -15.22 10.28 -12.81
CA ARG A 11 -14.38 10.45 -11.68
C ARG A 11 -14.23 9.17 -10.96
N PRO A 12 -13.05 8.85 -10.51
CA PRO A 12 -12.85 7.63 -9.76
C PRO A 12 -13.55 7.70 -8.43
N ALA A 13 -13.91 6.57 -7.89
CA ALA A 13 -14.44 6.48 -6.57
C ALA A 13 -13.38 6.95 -5.59
N PRO A 14 -13.74 7.33 -4.39
CA PRO A 14 -12.76 7.80 -3.43
C PRO A 14 -11.61 6.82 -3.23
N ASP A 15 -11.89 5.53 -3.23
CA ASP A 15 -10.84 4.56 -3.09
C ASP A 15 -9.93 4.60 -4.27
N GLU A 16 -10.44 4.89 -5.43
CA GLU A 16 -9.65 4.94 -6.62
C GLU A 16 -8.93 6.25 -6.74
N GLN A 17 -9.31 7.24 -5.96
CA GLN A 17 -8.60 8.47 -5.97
C GLN A 17 -7.32 8.32 -5.21
N GLU A 18 -7.09 7.21 -4.58
CA GLU A 18 -5.82 6.91 -3.97
C GLU A 18 -5.17 5.83 -4.80
N PRO A 19 -4.80 6.16 -6.02
CA PRO A 19 -4.31 5.15 -6.93
C PRO A 19 -3.04 4.51 -6.49
N SER A 20 -2.35 5.11 -5.56
CA SER A 20 -1.16 4.50 -5.10
C SER A 20 -1.41 3.32 -4.19
N TYR A 21 -2.60 3.16 -3.64
CA TYR A 21 -2.86 2.02 -2.78
C TYR A 21 -3.22 0.81 -3.63
N LYS A 22 -2.55 -0.31 -3.35
CA LYS A 22 -2.77 -1.55 -4.05
C LYS A 22 -3.43 -2.51 -3.10
N LYS A 23 -4.57 -3.06 -3.47
CA LYS A 23 -5.27 -4.02 -2.65
C LYS A 23 -4.53 -5.34 -2.63
N LEU A 24 -4.50 -5.96 -1.48
CA LEU A 24 -3.84 -7.26 -1.33
C LEU A 24 -4.83 -8.30 -0.86
N ASP A 25 -4.61 -9.53 -1.29
CA ASP A 25 -5.44 -10.65 -0.86
C ASP A 25 -4.76 -11.25 0.36
N SER A 26 -5.13 -10.76 1.53
CA SER A 26 -4.46 -11.13 2.76
C SER A 26 -5.46 -11.16 3.91
N ARG A 27 -5.19 -11.97 4.90
CA ARG A 27 -6.02 -12.01 6.09
C ARG A 27 -5.71 -10.89 7.05
N LEU A 28 -4.65 -10.17 6.84
CA LEU A 28 -4.19 -9.13 7.76
C LEU A 28 -4.23 -7.77 7.10
N ILE A 29 -3.81 -7.68 5.86
CA ILE A 29 -3.55 -6.43 5.19
C ILE A 29 -4.59 -6.16 4.13
N ARG A 30 -5.18 -4.96 4.18
CA ARG A 30 -6.16 -4.56 3.17
C ARG A 30 -5.48 -4.03 1.92
N SER A 31 -4.55 -3.12 2.10
CA SER A 31 -3.90 -2.50 0.95
C SER A 31 -2.58 -1.88 1.39
N THR A 32 -1.78 -1.55 0.41
CA THR A 32 -0.47 -0.98 0.67
C THR A 32 -0.16 0.09 -0.37
N ARG A 33 0.63 1.07 0.02
CA ARG A 33 1.11 2.11 -0.87
C ARG A 33 2.59 2.32 -0.60
N TYR A 34 3.38 2.50 -1.64
CA TYR A 34 4.80 2.74 -1.47
C TYR A 34 5.18 4.07 -2.11
N ASP A 35 5.85 4.92 -1.35
CA ASP A 35 6.35 6.18 -1.88
C ASP A 35 7.83 6.00 -2.13
N LEU A 36 8.19 5.89 -3.39
CA LEU A 36 9.57 5.66 -3.79
C LEU A 36 10.49 6.79 -3.36
N ARG A 37 10.03 8.02 -3.42
CA ARG A 37 10.91 9.13 -3.10
C ARG A 37 11.30 9.15 -1.64
N SER A 38 10.37 8.92 -0.76
CA SER A 38 10.64 8.95 0.67
C SER A 38 10.97 7.56 1.21
N GLN A 39 10.76 6.53 0.39
CA GLN A 39 10.94 5.14 0.78
C GLN A 39 10.06 4.78 1.97
N ARG A 40 8.85 5.30 1.96
CA ARG A 40 7.88 4.99 2.99
C ARG A 40 6.86 4.00 2.47
N LEU A 41 6.62 2.96 3.26
CA LEU A 41 5.64 1.95 2.93
C LEU A 41 4.45 2.13 3.85
N TYR A 42 3.29 2.39 3.28
CA TYR A 42 2.07 2.56 4.04
C TYR A 42 1.27 1.28 3.96
N ILE A 43 0.83 0.78 5.09
CA ILE A 43 0.04 -0.43 5.14
C ILE A 43 -1.26 -0.16 5.87
N ARG A 44 -2.36 -0.45 5.20
CA ARG A 44 -3.70 -0.39 5.78
C ARG A 44 -4.10 -1.81 6.14
N PHE A 45 -4.43 -2.00 7.40
CA PHE A 45 -4.80 -3.32 7.90
C PHE A 45 -6.31 -3.51 7.84
N LEU A 46 -6.72 -4.77 7.83
CA LEU A 46 -8.14 -5.06 7.74
C LEU A 46 -8.93 -4.56 8.94
N ASP A 47 -8.27 -4.34 10.07
CA ASP A 47 -8.95 -3.83 11.25
C ASP A 47 -9.09 -2.29 11.24
N GLY A 48 -8.70 -1.66 10.16
CA GLY A 48 -8.86 -0.20 10.02
C GLY A 48 -7.64 0.61 10.39
N ARG A 49 -6.62 0.02 10.98
CA ARG A 49 -5.42 0.76 11.33
C ARG A 49 -4.57 0.96 10.09
N GLU A 50 -3.76 1.98 10.15
CA GLU A 50 -2.79 2.24 9.09
C GLU A 50 -1.46 2.61 9.72
N THR A 51 -0.38 2.07 9.22
CA THR A 51 0.97 2.33 9.73
C THR A 51 1.89 2.64 8.59
N VAL A 52 2.81 3.57 8.79
CA VAL A 52 3.84 3.87 7.81
C VAL A 52 5.15 3.30 8.30
N TYR A 53 5.87 2.62 7.42
CA TYR A 53 7.18 2.03 7.71
C TYR A 53 8.22 2.81 6.93
N CYS A 54 9.26 3.27 7.61
CA CYS A 54 10.21 4.20 7.04
C CYS A 54 11.47 3.52 6.54
N ARG A 55 12.05 4.09 5.50
CA ARG A 55 13.31 3.60 4.92
C ARG A 55 13.21 2.18 4.38
N VAL A 56 12.10 1.89 3.76
CA VAL A 56 11.91 0.61 3.10
C VAL A 56 12.42 0.75 1.68
N SER A 57 13.44 -0.02 1.32
CA SER A 57 14.00 0.10 -0.03
C SER A 57 13.03 -0.43 -1.07
N PRO A 58 13.16 -0.01 -2.33
CA PRO A 58 12.32 -0.55 -3.39
C PRO A 58 12.45 -2.06 -3.50
N TYR A 59 13.65 -2.57 -3.24
CA TYR A 59 13.88 -4.00 -3.30
C TYR A 59 13.05 -4.71 -2.22
N ALA A 60 13.04 -4.17 -1.00
CA ALA A 60 12.27 -4.77 0.09
C ALA A 60 10.77 -4.71 -0.19
N TYR A 61 10.30 -3.62 -0.78
CA TYR A 61 8.90 -3.50 -1.12
C TYR A 61 8.54 -4.52 -2.21
N ASN A 62 9.38 -4.69 -3.22
CA ASN A 62 9.11 -5.65 -4.27
C ASN A 62 9.11 -7.08 -3.72
N ALA A 63 9.99 -7.38 -2.78
CA ALA A 63 10.01 -8.69 -2.17
C ALA A 63 8.71 -8.96 -1.42
N PHE A 64 8.18 -7.93 -0.76
CA PHE A 64 6.91 -8.05 -0.07
C PHE A 64 5.78 -8.31 -1.07
N LEU A 65 5.73 -7.56 -2.17
CA LEU A 65 4.67 -7.73 -3.16
C LEU A 65 4.71 -9.08 -3.84
N ASN A 66 5.86 -9.72 -3.87
CA ASN A 66 6.01 -11.01 -4.53
C ASN A 66 5.99 -12.18 -3.56
N ALA A 67 5.65 -11.94 -2.31
CA ALA A 67 5.65 -12.98 -1.31
C ALA A 67 4.46 -13.93 -1.50
N ASP A 68 4.65 -15.18 -1.16
CA ASP A 68 3.57 -16.15 -1.24
C ASP A 68 2.48 -15.85 -0.22
N SER A 69 2.85 -15.34 0.92
CA SER A 69 1.90 -14.93 1.94
C SER A 69 2.28 -13.55 2.42
N PHE A 70 1.42 -12.58 2.20
CA PHE A 70 1.70 -11.22 2.61
C PHE A 70 1.80 -11.11 4.13
N SER A 71 0.92 -11.79 4.85
CA SER A 71 0.95 -11.69 6.31
C SER A 71 2.21 -12.31 6.89
N ASP A 72 2.64 -13.46 6.36
CA ASP A 72 3.85 -14.09 6.87
C ASP A 72 5.07 -13.25 6.54
N HIS A 73 5.13 -12.70 5.34
CA HIS A 73 6.25 -11.86 4.95
C HIS A 73 6.28 -10.59 5.82
N PHE A 74 5.10 -10.03 6.08
CA PHE A 74 5.01 -8.84 6.89
C PHE A 74 5.58 -9.11 8.28
N TYR A 75 5.16 -10.18 8.93
CA TYR A 75 5.66 -10.45 10.27
C TYR A 75 7.14 -10.82 10.29
N SER A 76 7.62 -11.50 9.25
CA SER A 76 9.01 -11.93 9.23
C SER A 76 9.97 -10.84 8.84
N PHE A 77 9.57 -9.94 7.95
CA PHE A 77 10.52 -9.03 7.34
C PHE A 77 10.18 -7.54 7.48
N ILE A 78 9.00 -7.18 7.92
CA ILE A 78 8.61 -5.78 8.00
C ILE A 78 8.26 -5.34 9.41
N HIS A 79 7.46 -6.12 10.09
CA HIS A 79 6.81 -5.73 11.34
C HIS A 79 7.75 -5.13 12.38
N MET A 80 8.84 -5.75 12.65
CA MET A 80 9.76 -5.27 13.68
C MET A 80 11.11 -4.87 13.11
N ARG A 81 11.16 -4.63 11.81
CA ARG A 81 12.42 -4.35 11.15
C ARG A 81 12.62 -2.90 10.78
N TYR A 82 11.57 -2.11 10.78
CA TYR A 82 11.64 -0.73 10.33
C TYR A 82 11.02 0.21 11.35
N LEU A 83 11.53 1.41 11.40
CA LEU A 83 10.91 2.45 12.18
C LEU A 83 9.53 2.69 11.61
N ASN A 84 8.52 2.79 12.45
CA ASN A 84 7.17 2.95 11.95
C ASN A 84 6.34 3.80 12.89
N TYR A 85 5.27 4.35 12.33
CA TYR A 85 4.37 5.22 13.05
C TYR A 85 2.94 4.96 12.61
N PRO A 86 1.97 5.11 13.51
CA PRO A 86 0.58 5.01 13.10
C PRO A 86 0.24 6.22 12.24
N VAL A 87 -0.60 6.01 11.26
CA VAL A 87 -1.08 7.07 10.39
C VAL A 87 -2.49 7.40 10.80
N MET A 88 -2.73 8.66 11.08
CA MET A 88 -4.05 9.08 11.57
C MET A 88 -5.04 9.35 10.45
#